data_2226fc6addcb2982e90386e0f0e36939
#
_entry.id   2226fc6addcb2982e90386e0f0e36939
#
_cell.length_a   1.000
_cell.length_b   1.000
_cell.length_c   1.000
_cell.angle_alpha   90.00
_cell.angle_beta   90.00
_cell.angle_gamma   90.00
#
_symmetry.space_group_name_H-M   'P 1'
#
loop_
_entity.id
_entity.type
_entity.pdbx_description
1 polymer ?
#
loop_
_entity_poly.entity_id
_entity_poly.type
_entity_poly.pdbx_seq_one_letter_code
_entity_poly.pdbx_strand_id
1 'polypeptide(L)'
;MKEHINQGDVLKIEHISLPILVTSKDFFNESGEVIGCPINTSPSNSPLHIQVLSDNINGYVHCEKLKLLDLNVRGYKVIGRIPMNDIINITDAIQGIFDYV
;
A
#
# COMPACT_ATOMS: atom_id res chain seq x y z
N MET A 1 23.52 1.14 0.94
CA MET A 1 22.69 -0.06 0.77
C MET A 1 21.22 0.31 0.93
N LYS A 2 20.40 -0.10 -0.01
CA LYS A 2 18.98 0.21 0.07
C LYS A 2 18.28 -0.68 1.08
N GLU A 3 17.34 -0.09 1.78
CA GLU A 3 16.45 -0.85 2.64
C GLU A 3 15.56 -1.77 1.80
N HIS A 4 15.35 -2.97 2.29
CA HIS A 4 14.48 -3.92 1.61
C HIS A 4 13.02 -3.61 1.96
N ILE A 5 12.20 -3.38 0.91
CA ILE A 5 10.78 -3.07 1.07
C ILE A 5 9.96 -4.30 0.75
N ASN A 6 9.14 -4.70 1.69
CA ASN A 6 8.30 -5.89 1.58
C ASN A 6 6.86 -5.53 1.25
N GLN A 7 6.19 -6.44 0.55
CA GLN A 7 4.73 -6.33 0.40
C GLN A 7 4.08 -6.27 1.79
N GLY A 8 3.21 -5.30 2.01
CA GLY A 8 2.57 -5.10 3.29
C GLY A 8 3.20 -4.01 4.15
N ASP A 9 4.38 -3.52 3.77
CA ASP A 9 4.98 -2.38 4.46
C ASP A 9 4.15 -1.13 4.23
N VAL A 10 4.05 -0.29 5.25
CA VAL A 10 3.39 1.02 5.16
C VAL A 10 4.46 2.09 5.21
N LEU A 11 4.46 2.96 4.21
CA LEU A 11 5.48 3.97 4.03
C LEU A 11 4.92 5.38 4.21
N LYS A 12 5.70 6.22 4.88
CA LYS A 12 5.56 7.66 4.79
C LYS A 12 6.55 8.13 3.73
N ILE A 13 6.05 8.76 2.69
CA ILE A 13 6.87 9.16 1.54
C ILE A 13 6.89 10.68 1.42
N GLU A 14 8.07 11.21 1.14
CA GLU A 14 8.31 12.63 0.99
C GLU A 14 7.38 13.22 -0.07
N HIS A 15 6.75 14.35 0.26
CA HIS A 15 5.82 15.08 -0.60
C HIS A 15 4.50 14.34 -0.91
N ILE A 16 4.24 13.25 -0.21
CA ILE A 16 2.96 12.53 -0.31
C ILE A 16 2.29 12.58 1.06
N SER A 17 1.08 13.14 1.12
CA SER A 17 0.43 13.43 2.40
C SER A 17 -0.11 12.20 3.13
N LEU A 18 -0.60 11.19 2.39
CA LEU A 18 -1.14 9.98 3.01
C LEU A 18 -0.11 8.88 3.05
N PRO A 19 -0.16 8.03 4.09
CA PRO A 19 0.67 6.81 4.10
C PRO A 19 0.33 5.93 2.91
N ILE A 20 1.32 5.21 2.42
CA ILE A 20 1.17 4.30 1.27
C ILE A 20 1.39 2.87 1.73
N LEU A 21 0.43 2.02 1.48
CA LEU A 21 0.58 0.58 1.67
C LEU A 21 1.22 -0.01 0.42
N VAL A 22 2.35 -0.69 0.59
CA VAL A 22 3.03 -1.38 -0.51
C VAL A 22 2.27 -2.65 -0.85
N THR A 23 1.71 -2.70 -2.06
CA THR A 23 0.95 -3.85 -2.54
C THR A 23 1.75 -4.74 -3.47
N SER A 24 2.85 -4.24 -4.03
CA SER A 24 3.72 -4.99 -4.92
C SER A 24 4.59 -5.97 -4.16
N LYS A 25 4.90 -7.11 -4.80
CA LYS A 25 5.71 -8.16 -4.20
C LYS A 25 7.17 -7.75 -4.08
N ASP A 26 7.87 -8.45 -3.21
CA ASP A 26 9.26 -8.15 -2.88
C ASP A 26 10.17 -8.16 -4.10
N PHE A 27 9.96 -9.10 -5.05
CA PHE A 27 10.80 -9.16 -6.23
C PHE A 27 10.62 -7.90 -7.11
N PHE A 28 9.41 -7.36 -7.18
CA PHE A 28 9.15 -6.11 -7.90
C PHE A 28 9.86 -4.95 -7.20
N ASN A 29 9.80 -4.94 -5.88
CA ASN A 29 10.31 -3.83 -5.08
C ASN A 29 11.84 -3.73 -5.10
N GLU A 30 12.53 -4.76 -5.57
CA GLU A 30 14.00 -4.78 -5.62
C GLU A 30 14.58 -3.68 -6.51
N SER A 31 13.84 -3.22 -7.49
CA SER A 31 14.28 -2.12 -8.36
C SER A 31 14.32 -0.78 -7.65
N GLY A 32 13.69 -0.67 -6.48
CA GLY A 32 13.48 0.59 -5.77
C GLY A 32 12.17 1.26 -6.12
N GLU A 33 11.44 0.72 -7.10
CA GLU A 33 10.08 1.16 -7.37
C GLU A 33 9.09 0.26 -6.63
N VAL A 34 7.98 0.83 -6.18
CA VAL A 34 6.92 0.07 -5.53
C VAL A 34 5.57 0.49 -6.09
N ILE A 35 4.60 -0.42 -6.04
CA ILE A 35 3.21 -0.10 -6.35
C ILE A 35 2.46 -0.16 -5.03
N GLY A 36 1.70 0.89 -4.75
CA GLY A 36 0.98 0.96 -3.50
C GLY A 36 -0.30 1.76 -3.58
N CYS A 37 -1.04 1.72 -2.49
CA CYS A 37 -2.32 2.40 -2.35
C CYS A 37 -2.30 3.30 -1.12
N PRO A 38 -2.93 4.48 -1.19
CA PRO A 38 -2.99 5.36 -0.02
C PRO A 38 -3.93 4.81 1.04
N ILE A 39 -3.61 5.14 2.29
CA ILE A 39 -4.47 4.83 3.44
C ILE A 39 -5.08 6.14 3.92
N ASN A 40 -6.41 6.22 3.90
CA ASN A 40 -7.14 7.40 4.32
C ASN A 40 -7.89 7.11 5.61
N THR A 41 -7.90 8.05 6.55
CA THR A 41 -8.59 7.86 7.82
C THR A 41 -10.09 8.07 7.75
N SER A 42 -10.59 8.69 6.69
CA SER A 42 -12.02 8.95 6.53
C SER A 42 -12.78 7.66 6.28
N PRO A 43 -13.86 7.41 7.04
CA PRO A 43 -14.68 6.21 6.81
C PRO A 43 -15.25 6.17 5.39
N SER A 44 -15.42 4.96 4.88
CA SER A 44 -15.93 4.76 3.53
C SER A 44 -16.75 3.47 3.46
N ASN A 45 -17.77 3.48 2.60
CA ASN A 45 -18.62 2.31 2.35
C ASN A 45 -18.29 1.62 1.01
N SER A 46 -17.30 2.10 0.30
CA SER A 46 -16.91 1.49 -0.98
C SER A 46 -16.30 0.12 -0.75
N PRO A 47 -16.68 -0.89 -1.57
CA PRO A 47 -16.05 -2.21 -1.48
C PRO A 47 -14.56 -2.19 -1.86
N LEU A 48 -14.08 -1.12 -2.51
CA LEU A 48 -12.66 -0.95 -2.85
C LEU A 48 -11.87 -0.25 -1.75
N HIS A 49 -12.54 0.18 -0.67
CA HIS A 49 -11.88 0.82 0.47
C HIS A 49 -11.90 -0.14 1.64
N ILE A 50 -10.78 -0.79 1.87
CA ILE A 50 -10.67 -1.87 2.87
C ILE A 50 -10.08 -1.31 4.16
N GLN A 51 -10.82 -1.47 5.24
CA GLN A 51 -10.36 -1.03 6.56
C GLN A 51 -9.20 -1.90 7.03
N VAL A 52 -8.15 -1.24 7.51
CA VAL A 52 -7.02 -1.90 8.15
C VAL A 52 -6.84 -1.32 9.53
N LEU A 53 -6.48 -2.18 10.47
CA LEU A 53 -6.26 -1.79 11.85
C LEU A 53 -5.12 -2.64 12.39
N SER A 54 -3.95 -2.06 12.50
CA SER A 54 -2.76 -2.77 12.94
C SER A 54 -1.81 -1.78 13.59
N ASP A 55 -1.44 -2.04 14.82
CA ASP A 55 -0.48 -1.20 15.57
C ASP A 55 -0.82 0.29 15.44
N ASN A 56 0.00 1.02 14.73
CA ASN A 56 -0.15 2.46 14.52
C ASN A 56 -0.94 2.82 13.26
N ILE A 57 -1.39 1.80 12.51
CA ILE A 57 -2.05 2.01 11.23
C ILE A 57 -3.54 1.79 11.40
N ASN A 58 -4.31 2.84 11.16
CA ASN A 58 -5.77 2.78 11.27
C ASN A 58 -6.36 3.62 10.15
N GLY A 59 -7.04 2.97 9.22
CA GLY A 59 -7.65 3.70 8.10
C GLY A 59 -8.21 2.75 7.05
N TYR A 60 -8.47 3.31 5.89
CA TYR A 60 -9.07 2.61 4.76
C TYR A 60 -8.10 2.65 3.58
N VAL A 61 -7.69 1.50 3.10
CA VAL A 61 -6.84 1.39 1.92
C VAL A 61 -7.71 1.58 0.68
N HIS A 62 -7.38 2.58 -0.13
CA HIS A 62 -8.12 2.88 -1.36
C HIS A 62 -7.52 2.08 -2.51
N CYS A 63 -8.05 0.90 -2.74
CA CYS A 63 -7.49 -0.09 -3.67
C CYS A 63 -7.50 0.38 -5.13
N GLU A 64 -8.42 1.28 -5.49
CA GLU A 64 -8.50 1.79 -6.86
C GLU A 64 -7.46 2.89 -7.14
N LYS A 65 -6.79 3.39 -6.11
CA LYS A 65 -5.81 4.48 -6.27
C LYS A 65 -4.39 3.96 -6.26
N LEU A 66 -4.11 3.03 -7.15
CA LEU A 66 -2.77 2.48 -7.32
C LEU A 66 -1.80 3.53 -7.80
N LYS A 67 -0.62 3.55 -7.21
CA LYS A 67 0.47 4.47 -7.57
C LYS A 67 1.76 3.70 -7.75
N LEU A 68 2.49 4.02 -8.82
CA LEU A 68 3.86 3.57 -8.99
C LEU A 68 4.77 4.66 -8.43
N LEU A 69 5.60 4.31 -7.48
CA LEU A 69 6.44 5.25 -6.76
C LEU A 69 7.90 4.82 -6.85
N ASP A 70 8.77 5.76 -7.20
CA ASP A 70 10.20 5.50 -7.31
C ASP A 70 10.88 5.96 -6.02
N LEU A 71 11.25 4.99 -5.19
CA LEU A 71 11.91 5.26 -3.90
C LEU A 71 13.40 5.55 -4.06
N ASN A 72 13.95 5.44 -5.27
CA ASN A 72 15.32 5.85 -5.54
C ASN A 72 15.48 7.37 -5.53
N VAL A 73 14.41 8.10 -5.79
CA VAL A 73 14.43 9.57 -5.92
C VAL A 73 13.61 10.28 -4.86
N ARG A 74 12.97 9.56 -3.95
CA ARG A 74 12.16 10.15 -2.88
C ARG A 74 12.61 9.63 -1.54
N GLY A 75 12.65 10.52 -0.55
CA GLY A 75 12.82 10.10 0.84
C GLY A 75 11.60 9.33 1.32
N TYR A 76 11.81 8.31 2.11
CA TYR A 76 10.73 7.50 2.65
C TYR A 76 11.12 6.91 4.00
N LYS A 77 10.11 6.44 4.71
CA LYS A 77 10.28 5.81 6.02
C LYS A 77 9.22 4.73 6.18
N VAL A 78 9.64 3.55 6.61
CA VAL A 78 8.70 2.48 6.95
C VAL A 78 8.11 2.80 8.32
N ILE A 79 6.79 2.94 8.40
CA ILE A 79 6.10 3.33 9.63
C ILE A 79 5.24 2.22 10.22
N GLY A 80 5.09 1.11 9.51
CA GLY A 80 4.30 0.00 10.01
C GLY A 80 4.18 -1.11 8.99
N ARG A 81 3.35 -2.07 9.33
CA ARG A 81 3.16 -3.27 8.53
C ARG A 81 1.72 -3.77 8.67
N ILE A 82 1.18 -4.28 7.60
CA ILE A 82 -0.18 -4.83 7.59
C ILE A 82 -0.09 -6.36 7.55
N PRO A 83 -0.92 -7.08 8.32
CA PRO A 83 -0.87 -8.56 8.34
C PRO A 83 -1.28 -9.16 6.99
N MET A 84 -0.81 -10.38 6.75
CA MET A 84 -0.98 -11.06 5.46
C MET A 84 -2.45 -11.25 5.06
N ASN A 85 -3.32 -11.55 6.01
CA ASN A 85 -4.75 -11.71 5.69
C ASN A 85 -5.37 -10.44 5.13
N ASP A 86 -4.94 -9.27 5.62
CA ASP A 86 -5.39 -7.99 5.05
C ASP A 86 -4.80 -7.77 3.66
N ILE A 87 -3.54 -8.15 3.47
CA ILE A 87 -2.88 -8.04 2.17
C ILE A 87 -3.61 -8.87 1.12
N ILE A 88 -4.02 -10.08 1.48
CA ILE A 88 -4.77 -10.97 0.58
C ILE A 88 -6.09 -10.30 0.16
N ASN A 89 -6.84 -9.75 1.12
CA ASN A 89 -8.10 -9.08 0.82
C ASN A 89 -7.91 -7.87 -0.08
N ILE A 90 -6.85 -7.11 0.17
CA ILE A 90 -6.56 -5.90 -0.61
C ILE A 90 -6.14 -6.27 -2.03
N THR A 91 -5.26 -7.25 -2.19
CA THR A 91 -4.81 -7.66 -3.52
C THR A 91 -5.95 -8.30 -4.31
N ASP A 92 -6.84 -9.04 -3.65
CA ASP A 92 -8.03 -9.59 -4.30
C ASP A 92 -8.94 -8.45 -4.81
N ALA A 93 -9.13 -7.41 -4.02
CA ALA A 93 -9.93 -6.25 -4.43
C ALA A 93 -9.29 -5.53 -5.63
N ILE A 94 -7.97 -5.39 -5.63
CA ILE A 94 -7.25 -4.78 -6.75
C ILE A 94 -7.43 -5.61 -8.02
N GLN A 95 -7.26 -6.92 -7.92
CA GLN A 95 -7.44 -7.82 -9.06
C GLN A 95 -8.86 -7.74 -9.61
N GLY A 96 -9.85 -7.61 -8.73
CA GLY A 96 -11.24 -7.48 -9.13
C GLY A 96 -11.54 -6.26 -10.00
N ILE A 97 -10.71 -5.22 -9.89
CA ILE A 97 -10.86 -4.02 -10.74
C ILE A 97 -10.58 -4.36 -12.21
N PHE A 98 -9.69 -5.30 -12.46
CA PHE A 98 -9.21 -5.63 -13.79
C PHE A 98 -9.85 -6.90 -14.38
N ASP A 99 -10.58 -7.64 -13.56
CA ASP A 99 -11.27 -8.84 -14.04
C ASP A 99 -12.35 -8.43 -15.03
N TYR A 100 -12.48 -9.21 -16.10
CA TYR A 100 -13.65 -9.04 -16.96
C TYR A 100 -14.43 -10.36 -16.97
N VAL A 101 -15.68 -10.23 -17.20
CA VAL A 101 -16.59 -11.38 -17.16
C VAL A 101 -17.40 -11.44 -18.41
#